data_e3fc73c2ef7aa19b74e2c7ec5be71d11
#
_entry.id   e3fc73c2ef7aa19b74e2c7ec5be71d11
#
_cell.length_a   1.000
_cell.length_b   1.000
_cell.length_c   1.000
_cell.angle_alpha   90.00
_cell.angle_beta   90.00
_cell.angle_gamma   90.00
#
_symmetry.space_group_name_H-M   'P 1'
#
loop_
_entity.id
_entity.type
_entity.pdbx_description
1 polymer ?
#
loop_
_entity_poly.entity_id
_entity_poly.type
_entity_poly.pdbx_seq_one_letter_code
_entity_poly.pdbx_strand_id
1 'polypeptide(L)'
;MSKHVNGQEIIQLFEQFSPKAFAVEGDKIGLQIGTLNKPVKNVMVTLDVLEQTVDEAIEKKVDLIIAHHPPIFRPLKQITTDQPGGRLIEKCIKHDIAVYAAHTNLDVADGGVNDLLAEALGLTDTEVLVPTYSDPMKKLAVYVPKDYEEAVRTALGNAGAGHIGNYSHCAFSSEGIGSFKPLDGAEPFIGQTGELELVHEVRLETVFPASMEKTVVKALKKSHPYEEVAYDIYPVEQSPLEKGLGRIGKLQQDMTLEEFALFVKEKFDVNGVRMVGERNSKVKKVAVLGGDGNKYIYQAKWKGADVYVTGDLYFHVAHDAMMIGLNVVDPGHYAEKIMRKGTAEKLTAMAGEKNYDVRIFASETDTNPFTFL
;
A
#
# COMPACT_ATOMS: atom_id res chain seq x y z
N MET A 1 15.02 -23.70 9.50
CA MET A 1 16.11 -23.39 8.55
C MET A 1 15.71 -22.17 7.78
N SER A 2 16.59 -21.16 7.66
CA SER A 2 16.36 -19.98 6.84
C SER A 2 16.28 -20.39 5.35
N LYS A 3 15.37 -19.73 4.61
CA LYS A 3 15.12 -20.02 3.20
C LYS A 3 15.84 -18.99 2.33
N HIS A 4 16.68 -19.42 1.43
CA HIS A 4 17.17 -18.56 0.35
C HIS A 4 16.00 -18.10 -0.51
N VAL A 5 15.99 -16.84 -0.87
CA VAL A 5 14.88 -16.18 -1.55
C VAL A 5 15.35 -15.54 -2.85
N ASN A 6 14.48 -15.50 -3.85
CA ASN A 6 14.74 -14.76 -5.09
C ASN A 6 14.06 -13.37 -5.09
N GLY A 7 14.42 -12.54 -6.04
CA GLY A 7 13.90 -11.19 -6.14
C GLY A 7 12.37 -11.15 -6.32
N GLN A 8 11.78 -12.13 -7.01
CA GLN A 8 10.32 -12.20 -7.18
C GLN A 8 9.60 -12.45 -5.85
N GLU A 9 10.15 -13.32 -4.99
CA GLU A 9 9.57 -13.60 -3.67
C GLU A 9 9.63 -12.35 -2.76
N ILE A 10 10.71 -11.57 -2.83
CA ILE A 10 10.82 -10.29 -2.11
C ILE A 10 9.78 -9.28 -2.61
N ILE A 11 9.64 -9.15 -3.93
CA ILE A 11 8.65 -8.21 -4.49
C ILE A 11 7.22 -8.68 -4.23
N GLN A 12 6.94 -9.98 -4.28
CA GLN A 12 5.61 -10.51 -3.87
C GLN A 12 5.31 -10.19 -2.40
N LEU A 13 6.31 -10.28 -1.53
CA LEU A 13 6.17 -9.91 -0.13
C LEU A 13 5.91 -8.40 0.00
N PHE A 14 6.67 -7.56 -0.71
CA PHE A 14 6.47 -6.12 -0.75
C PHE A 14 5.07 -5.74 -1.29
N GLU A 15 4.60 -6.40 -2.35
CA GLU A 15 3.29 -6.14 -2.95
C GLU A 15 2.10 -6.58 -2.07
N GLN A 16 2.31 -7.41 -1.02
CA GLN A 16 1.31 -7.64 0.03
C GLN A 16 1.12 -6.40 0.91
N PHE A 17 2.19 -5.62 1.11
CA PHE A 17 2.19 -4.37 1.85
C PHE A 17 1.74 -3.19 0.98
N SER A 18 2.29 -3.08 -0.24
CA SER A 18 2.05 -1.99 -1.18
C SER A 18 1.68 -2.55 -2.56
N PRO A 19 0.43 -3.00 -2.76
CA PRO A 19 -0.04 -3.57 -4.03
C PRO A 19 0.09 -2.60 -5.20
N LYS A 20 0.43 -3.11 -6.38
CA LYS A 20 0.46 -2.30 -7.62
C LYS A 20 -0.87 -1.63 -7.93
N ALA A 21 -1.98 -2.25 -7.54
CA ALA A 21 -3.33 -1.70 -7.75
C ALA A 21 -3.56 -0.36 -7.04
N PHE A 22 -2.73 -0.01 -6.05
CA PHE A 22 -2.80 1.27 -5.36
C PHE A 22 -2.16 2.42 -6.13
N ALA A 23 -1.35 2.12 -7.16
CA ALA A 23 -0.71 3.15 -7.95
C ALA A 23 -1.73 4.01 -8.70
N VAL A 24 -1.47 5.31 -8.75
CA VAL A 24 -2.24 6.24 -9.58
C VAL A 24 -2.07 5.85 -11.05
N GLU A 25 -3.12 6.03 -11.85
CA GLU A 25 -3.13 5.67 -13.26
C GLU A 25 -1.96 6.34 -14.01
N GLY A 26 -1.23 5.55 -14.78
CA GLY A 26 -0.10 6.00 -15.57
C GLY A 26 1.23 6.11 -14.83
N ASP A 27 1.27 5.81 -13.53
CA ASP A 27 2.49 5.83 -12.74
C ASP A 27 3.53 4.79 -13.21
N LYS A 28 4.81 5.05 -12.94
CA LYS A 28 5.96 4.27 -13.46
C LYS A 28 6.52 3.34 -12.38
N ILE A 29 5.68 2.48 -11.83
CA ILE A 29 6.06 1.50 -10.81
C ILE A 29 6.53 0.18 -11.42
N GLY A 30 7.17 -0.65 -10.59
CA GLY A 30 7.61 -1.99 -10.95
C GLY A 30 9.09 -2.08 -11.27
N LEU A 31 9.52 -3.20 -11.87
CA LEU A 31 10.91 -3.42 -12.24
C LEU A 31 11.35 -2.43 -13.32
N GLN A 32 12.38 -1.66 -13.02
CA GLN A 32 12.93 -0.63 -13.90
C GLN A 32 14.23 -1.08 -14.59
N ILE A 33 15.10 -1.79 -13.85
CA ILE A 33 16.43 -2.23 -14.32
C ILE A 33 16.69 -3.65 -13.81
N GLY A 34 17.36 -4.48 -14.59
CA GLY A 34 17.81 -5.80 -14.19
C GLY A 34 16.72 -6.87 -14.23
N THR A 35 16.85 -7.90 -13.39
CA THR A 35 15.92 -9.03 -13.28
C THR A 35 15.65 -9.39 -11.83
N LEU A 36 14.42 -9.81 -11.56
CA LEU A 36 14.03 -10.39 -10.26
C LEU A 36 14.24 -11.91 -10.19
N ASN A 37 14.54 -12.55 -11.32
CA ASN A 37 14.75 -14.00 -11.39
C ASN A 37 16.21 -14.36 -11.03
N LYS A 38 16.61 -14.02 -9.81
CA LYS A 38 17.92 -14.29 -9.23
C LYS A 38 17.86 -14.39 -7.72
N PRO A 39 18.82 -15.07 -7.06
CA PRO A 39 18.95 -15.05 -5.61
C PRO A 39 19.18 -13.63 -5.10
N VAL A 40 18.55 -13.28 -3.95
CA VAL A 40 18.68 -11.98 -3.30
C VAL A 40 19.05 -12.20 -1.84
N LYS A 41 20.17 -11.58 -1.41
CA LYS A 41 20.65 -11.58 -0.02
C LYS A 41 20.60 -10.20 0.62
N ASN A 42 20.82 -9.15 -0.18
CA ASN A 42 20.84 -7.78 0.31
C ASN A 42 19.85 -6.92 -0.49
N VAL A 43 18.90 -6.32 0.22
CA VAL A 43 17.91 -5.38 -0.32
C VAL A 43 18.14 -4.02 0.30
N MET A 44 18.23 -2.99 -0.52
CA MET A 44 18.35 -1.60 -0.07
C MET A 44 17.09 -0.83 -0.44
N VAL A 45 16.52 -0.12 0.53
CA VAL A 45 15.39 0.79 0.32
C VAL A 45 15.91 2.22 0.23
N THR A 46 15.55 2.94 -0.83
CA THR A 46 16.01 4.32 -1.07
C THR A 46 14.87 5.21 -1.54
N LEU A 47 15.04 6.53 -1.36
CA LEU A 47 14.14 7.52 -1.96
C LEU A 47 14.42 7.64 -3.46
N ASP A 48 15.66 8.01 -3.81
CA ASP A 48 16.09 8.25 -5.19
C ASP A 48 17.16 7.25 -5.61
N VAL A 49 17.23 6.97 -6.91
CA VAL A 49 18.30 6.18 -7.52
C VAL A 49 19.21 7.11 -8.31
N LEU A 50 20.27 7.59 -7.66
CA LEU A 50 21.32 8.41 -8.24
C LEU A 50 22.62 7.60 -8.37
N GLU A 51 23.64 8.12 -9.08
CA GLU A 51 24.93 7.41 -9.21
C GLU A 51 25.54 7.09 -7.85
N GLN A 52 25.50 8.04 -6.90
CA GLN A 52 25.98 7.82 -5.51
C GLN A 52 25.20 6.77 -4.74
N THR A 53 23.87 6.64 -4.97
CA THR A 53 23.04 5.60 -4.37
C THR A 53 23.42 4.21 -4.92
N VAL A 54 23.74 4.15 -6.22
CA VAL A 54 24.20 2.91 -6.85
C VAL A 54 25.61 2.56 -6.37
N ASP A 55 26.50 3.54 -6.13
CA ASP A 55 27.83 3.30 -5.55
C ASP A 55 27.73 2.73 -4.12
N GLU A 56 26.83 3.25 -3.29
CA GLU A 56 26.50 2.66 -1.98
C GLU A 56 25.99 1.20 -2.14
N ALA A 57 25.13 0.96 -3.11
CA ALA A 57 24.59 -0.39 -3.36
C ALA A 57 25.69 -1.38 -3.78
N ILE A 58 26.66 -0.95 -4.60
CA ILE A 58 27.82 -1.76 -5.01
C ILE A 58 28.70 -2.09 -3.79
N GLU A 59 29.04 -1.09 -2.97
CA GLU A 59 29.85 -1.25 -1.78
C GLU A 59 29.22 -2.23 -0.79
N LYS A 60 27.90 -2.10 -0.56
CA LYS A 60 27.13 -2.94 0.36
C LYS A 60 26.68 -4.28 -0.27
N LYS A 61 27.09 -4.59 -1.50
CA LYS A 61 26.77 -5.82 -2.26
C LYS A 61 25.26 -6.06 -2.34
N VAL A 62 24.52 -5.02 -2.72
CA VAL A 62 23.06 -5.05 -2.88
C VAL A 62 22.68 -5.81 -4.15
N ASP A 63 21.71 -6.71 -4.03
CA ASP A 63 21.14 -7.46 -5.17
C ASP A 63 19.90 -6.77 -5.73
N LEU A 64 19.13 -6.10 -4.86
CA LEU A 64 17.87 -5.46 -5.21
C LEU A 64 17.73 -4.10 -4.50
N ILE A 65 17.47 -3.05 -5.27
CA ILE A 65 17.06 -1.74 -4.77
C ILE A 65 15.54 -1.62 -4.90
N ILE A 66 14.86 -1.27 -3.80
CA ILE A 66 13.48 -0.82 -3.81
C ILE A 66 13.51 0.70 -3.64
N ALA A 67 13.16 1.42 -4.69
CA ALA A 67 13.20 2.87 -4.74
C ALA A 67 11.79 3.46 -4.70
N HIS A 68 11.63 4.61 -4.05
CA HIS A 68 10.39 5.36 -4.15
C HIS A 68 10.27 6.03 -5.52
N HIS A 69 11.23 6.85 -5.88
CA HIS A 69 11.22 7.52 -7.17
C HIS A 69 11.77 6.62 -8.29
N PRO A 70 11.01 6.45 -9.39
CA PRO A 70 11.44 5.62 -10.51
C PRO A 70 12.61 6.28 -11.25
N PRO A 71 13.76 5.61 -11.43
CA PRO A 71 14.89 6.16 -12.17
C PRO A 71 14.57 6.35 -13.66
N ILE A 72 13.59 5.62 -14.18
CA ILE A 72 13.10 5.74 -15.57
C ILE A 72 11.66 6.30 -15.53
N PHE A 73 11.54 7.59 -15.32
CA PHE A 73 10.23 8.27 -15.29
C PHE A 73 9.64 8.48 -16.69
N ARG A 74 10.50 8.68 -17.70
CA ARG A 74 10.11 8.84 -19.10
C ARG A 74 10.71 7.73 -19.95
N PRO A 75 10.01 7.23 -21.00
CA PRO A 75 10.56 6.23 -21.89
C PRO A 75 11.92 6.65 -22.46
N LEU A 76 12.90 5.76 -22.38
CA LEU A 76 14.24 6.00 -22.90
C LEU A 76 14.24 5.80 -24.42
N LYS A 77 14.76 6.78 -25.15
CA LYS A 77 14.96 6.65 -26.60
C LYS A 77 16.29 5.96 -26.93
N GLN A 78 17.25 6.08 -26.03
CA GLN A 78 18.59 5.48 -26.17
C GLN A 78 19.23 5.33 -24.80
N ILE A 79 20.18 4.41 -24.66
CA ILE A 79 21.02 4.23 -23.48
C ILE A 79 22.46 4.47 -23.92
N THR A 80 23.00 5.63 -23.55
CA THR A 80 24.39 6.01 -23.84
C THR A 80 25.09 6.33 -22.54
N THR A 81 26.30 5.83 -22.37
CA THR A 81 27.07 6.00 -21.13
C THR A 81 27.70 7.38 -20.96
N ASP A 82 27.61 8.23 -21.97
CA ASP A 82 27.94 9.64 -21.88
C ASP A 82 26.94 10.46 -21.08
N GLN A 83 25.71 9.93 -20.92
CA GLN A 83 24.64 10.57 -20.17
C GLN A 83 24.51 9.96 -18.75
N PRO A 84 24.17 10.76 -17.72
CA PRO A 84 24.05 10.26 -16.33
C PRO A 84 23.10 9.07 -16.19
N GLY A 85 21.92 9.11 -16.82
CA GLY A 85 20.96 8.01 -16.76
C GLY A 85 21.48 6.71 -17.40
N GLY A 86 22.24 6.83 -18.51
CA GLY A 86 22.87 5.67 -19.15
C GLY A 86 23.98 5.06 -18.29
N ARG A 87 24.82 5.90 -17.64
CA ARG A 87 25.85 5.42 -16.68
C ARG A 87 25.24 4.71 -15.49
N LEU A 88 24.16 5.24 -14.95
CA LEU A 88 23.44 4.63 -13.84
C LEU A 88 22.93 3.23 -14.22
N ILE A 89 22.28 3.11 -15.39
CA ILE A 89 21.77 1.83 -15.91
C ILE A 89 22.93 0.85 -16.14
N GLU A 90 24.03 1.31 -16.75
CA GLU A 90 25.22 0.51 -16.99
C GLU A 90 25.80 -0.02 -15.65
N LYS A 91 25.95 0.83 -14.62
CA LYS A 91 26.42 0.41 -13.30
C LYS A 91 25.52 -0.68 -12.71
N CYS A 92 24.22 -0.48 -12.72
CA CYS A 92 23.27 -1.48 -12.20
C CYS A 92 23.41 -2.83 -12.94
N ILE A 93 23.48 -2.81 -14.27
CA ILE A 93 23.61 -4.03 -15.09
C ILE A 93 24.94 -4.73 -14.84
N LYS A 94 26.07 -3.99 -14.84
CA LYS A 94 27.42 -4.56 -14.62
C LYS A 94 27.59 -5.22 -13.26
N HIS A 95 26.87 -4.71 -12.24
CA HIS A 95 26.94 -5.23 -10.87
C HIS A 95 25.76 -6.13 -10.52
N ASP A 96 24.95 -6.51 -11.52
CA ASP A 96 23.76 -7.34 -11.34
C ASP A 96 22.80 -6.83 -10.27
N ILE A 97 22.58 -5.51 -10.20
CA ILE A 97 21.66 -4.85 -9.28
C ILE A 97 20.31 -4.66 -9.97
N ALA A 98 19.26 -5.26 -9.43
CA ALA A 98 17.90 -4.99 -9.88
C ALA A 98 17.36 -3.72 -9.19
N VAL A 99 16.56 -2.91 -9.91
CA VAL A 99 15.90 -1.72 -9.37
C VAL A 99 14.40 -1.83 -9.59
N TYR A 100 13.65 -1.82 -8.50
CA TYR A 100 12.20 -1.85 -8.48
C TYR A 100 11.68 -0.52 -7.93
N ALA A 101 10.77 0.14 -8.65
CA ALA A 101 10.14 1.38 -8.22
C ALA A 101 8.79 1.12 -7.53
N ALA A 102 8.61 1.74 -6.37
CA ALA A 102 7.41 1.72 -5.55
C ALA A 102 7.04 3.16 -5.20
N HIS A 103 6.31 3.81 -6.09
CA HIS A 103 6.00 5.24 -6.05
C HIS A 103 4.61 5.48 -5.43
N THR A 104 3.63 5.92 -6.21
CA THR A 104 2.32 6.26 -5.66
C THR A 104 1.59 5.08 -5.01
N ASN A 105 1.89 3.83 -5.35
CA ASN A 105 1.38 2.69 -4.61
C ASN A 105 1.87 2.65 -3.16
N LEU A 106 3.11 3.12 -2.89
CA LEU A 106 3.64 3.23 -1.53
C LEU A 106 3.07 4.44 -0.79
N ASP A 107 2.72 5.52 -1.51
CA ASP A 107 2.02 6.67 -0.92
C ASP A 107 0.62 6.31 -0.40
N VAL A 108 -0.04 5.39 -1.08
CA VAL A 108 -1.42 4.95 -0.79
C VAL A 108 -1.47 3.85 0.27
N ALA A 109 -0.42 3.04 0.38
CA ALA A 109 -0.38 1.88 1.27
C ALA A 109 -0.50 2.25 2.75
N ASP A 110 -1.17 1.38 3.55
CA ASP A 110 -1.19 1.51 5.01
C ASP A 110 0.22 1.29 5.59
N GLY A 111 0.70 2.24 6.37
CA GLY A 111 2.09 2.27 6.85
C GLY A 111 3.09 2.68 5.77
N GLY A 112 2.62 3.20 4.63
CA GLY A 112 3.44 3.80 3.57
C GLY A 112 3.82 5.25 3.86
N VAL A 113 4.28 5.98 2.83
CA VAL A 113 4.86 7.33 2.98
C VAL A 113 3.97 8.26 3.79
N ASN A 114 2.69 8.37 3.43
CA ASN A 114 1.77 9.32 4.05
C ASN A 114 1.39 8.95 5.49
N ASP A 115 1.33 7.67 5.82
CA ASP A 115 1.14 7.22 7.20
C ASP A 115 2.38 7.54 8.05
N LEU A 116 3.58 7.28 7.54
CA LEU A 116 4.82 7.60 8.23
C LEU A 116 4.96 9.11 8.50
N LEU A 117 4.56 9.96 7.54
CA LEU A 117 4.54 11.41 7.73
C LEU A 117 3.51 11.82 8.80
N ALA A 118 2.31 11.23 8.78
CA ALA A 118 1.27 11.49 9.77
C ALA A 118 1.67 11.03 11.17
N GLU A 119 2.30 9.86 11.29
CA GLU A 119 2.84 9.31 12.54
C GLU A 119 3.96 10.20 13.10
N ALA A 120 4.89 10.67 12.26
CA ALA A 120 5.96 11.59 12.67
C ALA A 120 5.42 12.89 13.25
N LEU A 121 4.28 13.37 12.73
CA LEU A 121 3.58 14.55 13.26
C LEU A 121 2.69 14.22 14.48
N GLY A 122 2.59 12.96 14.90
CA GLY A 122 1.76 12.52 16.01
C GLY A 122 0.27 12.77 15.79
N LEU A 123 -0.19 12.67 14.54
CA LEU A 123 -1.61 12.85 14.20
C LEU A 123 -2.45 11.69 14.71
N THR A 124 -3.61 12.01 15.28
CA THR A 124 -4.64 11.06 15.72
C THR A 124 -5.88 11.18 14.85
N ASP A 125 -6.76 10.18 14.91
CA ASP A 125 -8.02 10.13 14.12
C ASP A 125 -7.75 10.36 12.62
N THR A 126 -6.74 9.69 12.08
CA THR A 126 -6.32 9.90 10.69
C THR A 126 -7.28 9.26 9.70
N GLU A 127 -7.57 10.00 8.62
CA GLU A 127 -8.35 9.55 7.47
C GLU A 127 -7.58 9.82 6.18
N VAL A 128 -7.94 9.13 5.11
CA VAL A 128 -7.40 9.38 3.76
C VAL A 128 -7.78 10.80 3.31
N LEU A 129 -6.81 11.58 2.84
CA LEU A 129 -7.06 12.93 2.33
C LEU A 129 -7.71 12.91 0.95
N VAL A 130 -7.18 12.14 0.03
CA VAL A 130 -7.64 12.02 -1.36
C VAL A 130 -7.84 10.55 -1.71
N PRO A 131 -9.07 10.04 -1.75
CA PRO A 131 -9.33 8.68 -2.22
C PRO A 131 -8.89 8.50 -3.68
N THR A 132 -8.07 7.48 -3.94
CA THR A 132 -7.58 7.11 -5.28
C THR A 132 -7.84 5.66 -5.62
N TYR A 133 -8.14 4.83 -4.63
CA TYR A 133 -8.46 3.43 -4.78
C TYR A 133 -9.71 3.09 -3.97
N SER A 134 -10.62 2.36 -4.59
CA SER A 134 -11.84 1.87 -3.96
C SER A 134 -11.96 0.39 -4.23
N ASP A 135 -12.13 -0.39 -3.16
CA ASP A 135 -12.35 -1.84 -3.25
C ASP A 135 -13.80 -2.14 -2.87
N PRO A 136 -14.69 -2.32 -3.86
CA PRO A 136 -16.11 -2.53 -3.60
C PRO A 136 -16.33 -3.83 -2.83
N MET A 137 -17.32 -3.83 -1.96
CA MET A 137 -17.69 -5.00 -1.18
C MET A 137 -18.54 -5.97 -1.98
N LYS A 138 -18.28 -7.26 -1.80
CA LYS A 138 -19.07 -8.37 -2.34
C LYS A 138 -19.60 -9.24 -1.21
N LYS A 139 -20.71 -9.92 -1.48
CA LYS A 139 -21.27 -10.93 -0.58
C LYS A 139 -21.15 -12.30 -1.26
N LEU A 140 -20.63 -13.27 -0.52
CA LEU A 140 -20.70 -14.68 -0.82
C LEU A 140 -21.93 -15.26 -0.11
N ALA A 141 -22.74 -16.04 -0.82
CA ALA A 141 -23.71 -16.97 -0.27
C ALA A 141 -23.34 -18.38 -0.74
N VAL A 142 -23.21 -19.33 0.18
CA VAL A 142 -22.89 -20.73 -0.12
C VAL A 142 -23.81 -21.65 0.65
N TYR A 143 -24.13 -22.80 0.07
CA TYR A 143 -25.00 -23.83 0.66
C TYR A 143 -24.12 -24.99 1.11
N VAL A 144 -24.10 -25.25 2.43
CA VAL A 144 -23.15 -26.16 3.07
C VAL A 144 -23.91 -27.20 3.90
N PRO A 145 -23.62 -28.52 3.77
CA PRO A 145 -24.16 -29.50 4.69
C PRO A 145 -23.88 -29.10 6.15
N LYS A 146 -24.87 -29.24 7.02
CA LYS A 146 -24.85 -28.69 8.39
C LYS A 146 -23.58 -29.08 9.17
N ASP A 147 -23.10 -30.31 9.01
CA ASP A 147 -21.92 -30.81 9.73
C ASP A 147 -20.59 -30.16 9.27
N TYR A 148 -20.59 -29.47 8.13
CA TYR A 148 -19.41 -28.81 7.55
C TYR A 148 -19.43 -27.28 7.67
N GLU A 149 -20.51 -26.70 8.22
CA GLU A 149 -20.68 -25.24 8.33
C GLU A 149 -19.51 -24.58 9.06
N GLU A 150 -19.13 -25.10 10.22
CA GLU A 150 -18.06 -24.49 11.04
C GLU A 150 -16.70 -24.49 10.31
N ALA A 151 -16.37 -25.57 9.62
CA ALA A 151 -15.14 -25.71 8.87
C ALA A 151 -15.06 -24.70 7.71
N VAL A 152 -16.17 -24.57 6.96
CA VAL A 152 -16.27 -23.63 5.83
C VAL A 152 -16.23 -22.19 6.33
N ARG A 153 -17.02 -21.85 7.37
CA ARG A 153 -17.03 -20.51 7.98
C ARG A 153 -15.65 -20.09 8.46
N THR A 154 -14.95 -20.99 9.15
CA THR A 154 -13.59 -20.74 9.65
C THR A 154 -12.61 -20.54 8.50
N ALA A 155 -12.68 -21.36 7.46
CA ALA A 155 -11.82 -21.24 6.28
C ALA A 155 -12.04 -19.91 5.54
N LEU A 156 -13.28 -19.47 5.36
CA LEU A 156 -13.63 -18.19 4.77
C LEU A 156 -13.12 -17.01 5.62
N GLY A 157 -13.33 -17.06 6.94
CA GLY A 157 -12.83 -16.03 7.86
C GLY A 157 -11.30 -15.92 7.85
N ASN A 158 -10.60 -17.06 7.88
CA ASN A 158 -9.14 -17.11 7.77
C ASN A 158 -8.62 -16.62 6.40
N ALA A 159 -9.45 -16.71 5.35
CA ALA A 159 -9.16 -16.16 4.02
C ALA A 159 -9.45 -14.64 3.93
N GLY A 160 -9.93 -14.01 5.01
CA GLY A 160 -10.20 -12.58 5.11
C GLY A 160 -11.64 -12.16 4.85
N ALA A 161 -12.57 -13.09 4.66
CA ALA A 161 -13.99 -12.75 4.59
C ALA A 161 -14.55 -12.42 5.97
N GLY A 162 -15.62 -11.58 6.03
CA GLY A 162 -16.30 -11.24 7.26
C GLY A 162 -15.55 -10.26 8.17
N HIS A 163 -14.74 -9.37 7.60
CA HIS A 163 -14.17 -8.25 8.36
C HIS A 163 -15.13 -7.06 8.33
N ILE A 164 -15.63 -6.65 9.50
CA ILE A 164 -16.52 -5.50 9.68
C ILE A 164 -16.00 -4.68 10.88
N GLY A 165 -15.39 -3.55 10.64
CA GLY A 165 -14.72 -2.76 11.67
C GLY A 165 -13.67 -3.59 12.41
N ASN A 166 -13.76 -3.67 13.73
CA ASN A 166 -12.84 -4.45 14.58
C ASN A 166 -13.28 -5.92 14.79
N TYR A 167 -14.21 -6.43 13.97
CA TYR A 167 -14.68 -7.80 14.04
C TYR A 167 -14.23 -8.59 12.82
N SER A 168 -13.81 -9.84 13.05
CA SER A 168 -13.47 -10.80 12.00
C SER A 168 -14.45 -11.97 12.00
N HIS A 169 -14.47 -12.76 10.92
CA HIS A 169 -15.31 -13.96 10.78
C HIS A 169 -16.81 -13.67 10.87
N CYS A 170 -17.25 -12.43 10.58
CA CYS A 170 -18.67 -12.10 10.57
C CYS A 170 -19.36 -12.85 9.43
N ALA A 171 -20.35 -13.65 9.80
CA ALA A 171 -21.16 -14.41 8.87
C ALA A 171 -22.58 -14.54 9.41
N PHE A 172 -23.52 -14.83 8.53
CA PHE A 172 -24.89 -15.16 8.89
C PHE A 172 -25.25 -16.52 8.30
N SER A 173 -25.89 -17.36 9.12
CA SER A 173 -26.30 -18.71 8.73
C SER A 173 -27.82 -18.86 8.85
N SER A 174 -28.43 -19.51 7.85
CA SER A 174 -29.82 -19.91 7.90
C SER A 174 -30.01 -21.34 7.39
N GLU A 175 -30.77 -22.16 8.11
CA GLU A 175 -31.04 -23.55 7.75
C GLU A 175 -32.04 -23.63 6.61
N GLY A 176 -31.88 -24.63 5.73
CA GLY A 176 -32.76 -24.89 4.61
C GLY A 176 -32.61 -26.32 4.09
N ILE A 177 -33.28 -26.60 2.99
CA ILE A 177 -33.22 -27.88 2.29
C ILE A 177 -32.75 -27.61 0.87
N GLY A 178 -31.49 -28.06 0.55
CA GLY A 178 -30.97 -28.11 -0.79
C GLY A 178 -31.51 -29.31 -1.57
N SER A 179 -31.57 -29.19 -2.89
CA SER A 179 -31.95 -30.31 -3.76
C SER A 179 -31.05 -30.36 -4.98
N PHE A 180 -30.60 -31.57 -5.33
CA PHE A 180 -29.81 -31.83 -6.54
C PHE A 180 -30.00 -33.24 -7.02
N LYS A 181 -29.71 -33.48 -8.32
CA LYS A 181 -29.73 -34.79 -8.93
C LYS A 181 -28.40 -35.02 -9.63
N PRO A 182 -27.55 -35.92 -9.09
CA PRO A 182 -26.29 -36.28 -9.78
C PRO A 182 -26.58 -36.91 -11.13
N LEU A 183 -25.85 -36.49 -12.16
CA LEU A 183 -25.90 -37.01 -13.51
C LEU A 183 -24.76 -38.01 -13.76
N ASP A 184 -24.79 -38.69 -14.91
CA ASP A 184 -23.72 -39.59 -15.31
C ASP A 184 -22.35 -38.85 -15.37
N GLY A 185 -21.35 -39.42 -14.70
CA GLY A 185 -20.02 -38.84 -14.58
C GLY A 185 -19.78 -37.98 -13.30
N ALA A 186 -20.80 -37.78 -12.46
CA ALA A 186 -20.62 -37.17 -11.16
C ALA A 186 -20.13 -38.17 -10.12
N GLU A 187 -19.30 -37.73 -9.19
CA GLU A 187 -18.88 -38.45 -7.98
C GLU A 187 -19.46 -37.77 -6.72
N PRO A 188 -20.79 -37.92 -6.48
CA PRO A 188 -21.46 -37.15 -5.46
C PRO A 188 -20.99 -37.55 -4.06
N PHE A 189 -20.71 -36.55 -3.21
CA PHE A 189 -20.43 -36.73 -1.78
C PHE A 189 -21.64 -37.28 -1.02
N ILE A 190 -22.87 -36.90 -1.41
CA ILE A 190 -24.14 -37.36 -0.88
C ILE A 190 -25.02 -37.81 -2.04
N GLY A 191 -25.76 -38.91 -1.89
CA GLY A 191 -26.74 -39.38 -2.85
C GLY A 191 -26.19 -40.32 -3.96
N GLN A 192 -27.06 -40.69 -4.93
CA GLN A 192 -26.74 -41.60 -6.01
C GLN A 192 -27.08 -40.99 -7.37
N THR A 193 -26.28 -41.38 -8.39
CA THR A 193 -26.51 -40.93 -9.77
C THR A 193 -27.93 -41.28 -10.23
N GLY A 194 -28.63 -40.32 -10.79
CA GLY A 194 -29.97 -40.46 -11.34
C GLY A 194 -31.12 -40.27 -10.34
N GLU A 195 -30.85 -40.11 -9.03
CA GLU A 195 -31.86 -39.89 -8.00
C GLU A 195 -31.88 -38.39 -7.56
N LEU A 196 -33.08 -37.90 -7.20
CA LEU A 196 -33.21 -36.56 -6.64
C LEU A 196 -32.95 -36.60 -5.12
N GLU A 197 -31.91 -35.91 -4.69
CA GLU A 197 -31.53 -35.81 -3.30
C GLU A 197 -32.10 -34.54 -2.66
N LEU A 198 -32.50 -34.66 -1.39
CA LEU A 198 -32.91 -33.54 -0.50
C LEU A 198 -32.00 -33.56 0.71
N VAL A 199 -31.20 -32.50 0.86
CA VAL A 199 -30.17 -32.41 1.92
C VAL A 199 -30.45 -31.23 2.85
N HIS A 200 -30.34 -31.47 4.17
CA HIS A 200 -30.33 -30.37 5.12
C HIS A 200 -29.03 -29.57 5.02
N GLU A 201 -29.15 -28.36 4.54
CA GLU A 201 -28.04 -27.44 4.32
C GLU A 201 -28.20 -26.13 5.10
N VAL A 202 -27.11 -25.49 5.32
CA VAL A 202 -27.06 -24.14 5.86
C VAL A 202 -26.64 -23.19 4.75
N ARG A 203 -27.44 -22.17 4.50
CA ARG A 203 -27.03 -21.02 3.69
C ARG A 203 -26.15 -20.12 4.55
N LEU A 204 -24.86 -20.12 4.26
CA LEU A 204 -23.84 -19.29 4.92
C LEU A 204 -23.55 -18.06 4.06
N GLU A 205 -23.70 -16.89 4.65
CA GLU A 205 -23.43 -15.60 4.00
C GLU A 205 -22.31 -14.85 4.69
N THR A 206 -21.39 -14.28 3.94
CA THR A 206 -20.34 -13.40 4.44
C THR A 206 -19.97 -12.34 3.40
N VAL A 207 -19.33 -11.24 3.84
CA VAL A 207 -18.89 -10.14 2.96
C VAL A 207 -17.37 -10.10 2.86
N PHE A 208 -16.86 -9.60 1.73
CA PHE A 208 -15.42 -9.44 1.51
C PHE A 208 -15.16 -8.38 0.43
N PRO A 209 -13.96 -7.72 0.45
CA PRO A 209 -13.54 -6.82 -0.63
C PRO A 209 -13.36 -7.58 -1.95
N ALA A 210 -13.74 -6.96 -3.07
CA ALA A 210 -13.69 -7.60 -4.40
C ALA A 210 -12.30 -8.11 -4.79
N SER A 211 -11.24 -7.43 -4.33
CA SER A 211 -9.85 -7.85 -4.55
C SER A 211 -9.53 -9.23 -3.95
N MET A 212 -10.27 -9.66 -2.93
CA MET A 212 -10.07 -10.93 -2.22
C MET A 212 -10.84 -12.11 -2.83
N GLU A 213 -11.65 -11.89 -3.86
CA GLU A 213 -12.54 -12.92 -4.43
C GLU A 213 -11.83 -14.24 -4.74
N LYS A 214 -10.69 -14.17 -5.44
CA LYS A 214 -9.91 -15.38 -5.78
C LYS A 214 -9.46 -16.18 -4.56
N THR A 215 -9.04 -15.47 -3.51
CA THR A 215 -8.56 -16.07 -2.26
C THR A 215 -9.71 -16.71 -1.48
N VAL A 216 -10.83 -15.99 -1.37
CA VAL A 216 -12.04 -16.46 -0.69
C VAL A 216 -12.65 -17.67 -1.41
N VAL A 217 -12.79 -17.62 -2.74
CA VAL A 217 -13.31 -18.73 -3.53
C VAL A 217 -12.39 -19.97 -3.46
N LYS A 218 -11.07 -19.76 -3.47
CA LYS A 218 -10.13 -20.86 -3.29
C LYS A 218 -10.26 -21.52 -1.91
N ALA A 219 -10.43 -20.72 -0.86
CA ALA A 219 -10.64 -21.24 0.50
C ALA A 219 -11.97 -22.00 0.60
N LEU A 220 -13.04 -21.45 0.01
CA LEU A 220 -14.35 -22.11 -0.08
C LEU A 220 -14.23 -23.48 -0.70
N LYS A 221 -13.73 -23.56 -1.94
CA LYS A 221 -13.62 -24.82 -2.69
C LYS A 221 -12.73 -25.87 -2.01
N LYS A 222 -11.76 -25.43 -1.21
CA LYS A 222 -10.87 -26.34 -0.46
C LYS A 222 -11.54 -26.91 0.81
N SER A 223 -12.43 -26.16 1.44
CA SER A 223 -13.06 -26.52 2.71
C SER A 223 -14.42 -27.19 2.55
N HIS A 224 -15.06 -27.02 1.42
CA HIS A 224 -16.37 -27.57 1.12
C HIS A 224 -16.29 -29.07 0.75
N PRO A 225 -17.20 -29.92 1.25
CA PRO A 225 -17.15 -31.36 0.99
C PRO A 225 -17.59 -31.77 -0.43
N TYR A 226 -18.37 -30.91 -1.12
CA TYR A 226 -18.87 -31.24 -2.47
C TYR A 226 -17.79 -31.00 -3.54
N GLU A 227 -17.78 -31.85 -4.56
CA GLU A 227 -16.92 -31.70 -5.74
C GLU A 227 -17.29 -30.41 -6.53
N GLU A 228 -18.59 -30.15 -6.69
CA GLU A 228 -19.13 -28.94 -7.28
C GLU A 228 -19.90 -28.13 -6.22
N VAL A 229 -19.35 -26.97 -5.89
CA VAL A 229 -19.89 -26.12 -4.82
C VAL A 229 -20.90 -25.14 -5.39
N ALA A 230 -22.13 -25.17 -4.87
CA ALA A 230 -23.15 -24.18 -5.17
C ALA A 230 -22.92 -22.91 -4.33
N TYR A 231 -22.58 -21.81 -4.99
CA TYR A 231 -22.39 -20.51 -4.33
C TYR A 231 -22.70 -19.35 -5.28
N ASP A 232 -23.09 -18.23 -4.71
CA ASP A 232 -23.35 -16.98 -5.41
C ASP A 232 -22.44 -15.88 -4.88
N ILE A 233 -21.97 -15.01 -5.79
CA ILE A 233 -21.25 -13.78 -5.42
C ILE A 233 -21.95 -12.63 -6.09
N TYR A 234 -22.33 -11.62 -5.28
CA TYR A 234 -22.98 -10.41 -5.80
C TYR A 234 -22.45 -9.16 -5.09
N PRO A 235 -22.46 -7.99 -5.78
CA PRO A 235 -22.06 -6.74 -5.16
C PRO A 235 -23.05 -6.33 -4.06
N VAL A 236 -22.56 -5.64 -3.04
CA VAL A 236 -23.39 -5.03 -2.01
C VAL A 236 -23.09 -3.53 -1.93
N GLU A 237 -24.13 -2.74 -1.71
CA GLU A 237 -24.02 -1.30 -1.52
C GLU A 237 -23.58 -0.97 -0.08
N GLN A 238 -22.37 -1.37 0.26
CA GLN A 238 -21.68 -0.96 1.49
C GLN A 238 -20.55 -0.01 1.14
N SER A 239 -20.17 0.84 2.10
CA SER A 239 -19.01 1.73 1.90
C SER A 239 -17.79 0.89 1.50
N PRO A 240 -17.20 1.16 0.34
CA PRO A 240 -16.03 0.43 -0.11
C PRO A 240 -14.84 0.70 0.83
N LEU A 241 -13.88 -0.20 0.84
CA LEU A 241 -12.58 0.08 1.44
C LEU A 241 -11.86 1.13 0.59
N GLU A 242 -11.77 2.35 1.09
CA GLU A 242 -11.07 3.43 0.40
C GLU A 242 -9.62 3.53 0.85
N LYS A 243 -8.71 3.64 -0.12
CA LYS A 243 -7.30 3.98 0.06
C LYS A 243 -6.98 5.19 -0.78
N GLY A 244 -5.92 5.91 -0.44
CA GLY A 244 -5.59 7.09 -1.21
C GLY A 244 -4.39 7.86 -0.69
N LEU A 245 -4.13 8.96 -1.37
CA LEU A 245 -3.01 9.85 -1.13
C LEU A 245 -3.27 10.75 0.07
N GLY A 246 -2.21 11.01 0.82
CA GLY A 246 -2.24 11.90 1.97
C GLY A 246 -3.07 11.37 3.13
N ARG A 247 -2.91 12.02 4.27
CA ARG A 247 -3.69 11.80 5.49
C ARG A 247 -4.18 13.12 6.05
N ILE A 248 -5.31 13.10 6.73
CA ILE A 248 -5.82 14.21 7.51
C ILE A 248 -6.16 13.73 8.91
N GLY A 249 -5.71 14.45 9.93
CA GLY A 249 -5.89 14.05 11.32
C GLY A 249 -5.78 15.25 12.27
N LYS A 250 -5.71 14.99 13.57
CA LYS A 250 -5.67 16.02 14.60
C LYS A 250 -4.37 15.94 15.37
N LEU A 251 -3.80 17.11 15.69
CA LEU A 251 -2.75 17.22 16.69
C LEU A 251 -3.30 16.93 18.08
N GLN A 252 -2.49 16.36 18.95
CA GLN A 252 -2.85 16.17 20.36
C GLN A 252 -3.02 17.51 21.10
N GLN A 253 -2.21 18.50 20.75
CA GLN A 253 -2.24 19.85 21.31
C GLN A 253 -2.32 20.88 20.18
N ASP A 254 -3.04 21.98 20.43
CA ASP A 254 -3.11 23.10 19.51
C ASP A 254 -1.75 23.81 19.47
N MET A 255 -1.35 24.29 18.30
CA MET A 255 -0.13 25.07 18.07
C MET A 255 -0.48 26.34 17.27
N THR A 256 0.40 27.33 17.29
CA THR A 256 0.41 28.37 16.26
C THR A 256 1.01 27.81 14.97
N LEU A 257 0.73 28.44 13.83
CA LEU A 257 1.30 28.02 12.54
C LEU A 257 2.84 28.07 12.55
N GLU A 258 3.44 29.06 13.21
CA GLU A 258 4.89 29.18 13.34
C GLU A 258 5.48 28.03 14.17
N GLU A 259 4.89 27.73 15.34
CA GLU A 259 5.31 26.59 16.17
C GLU A 259 5.16 25.27 15.40
N PHE A 260 4.05 25.09 14.67
CA PHE A 260 3.81 23.91 13.87
C PHE A 260 4.82 23.79 12.71
N ALA A 261 5.17 24.89 12.04
CA ALA A 261 6.17 24.87 10.97
C ALA A 261 7.57 24.45 11.49
N LEU A 262 7.94 24.93 12.68
CA LEU A 262 9.19 24.50 13.35
C LEU A 262 9.12 23.04 13.79
N PHE A 263 7.96 22.60 14.27
CA PHE A 263 7.71 21.20 14.62
C PHE A 263 7.83 20.27 13.40
N VAL A 264 7.24 20.65 12.25
CA VAL A 264 7.41 19.90 10.97
C VAL A 264 8.88 19.82 10.58
N LYS A 265 9.62 20.94 10.66
CA LYS A 265 11.07 20.97 10.37
C LYS A 265 11.83 19.96 11.22
N GLU A 266 11.55 19.90 12.53
CA GLU A 266 12.19 18.97 13.47
C GLU A 266 11.80 17.52 13.16
N LYS A 267 10.49 17.24 13.05
CA LYS A 267 9.98 15.87 12.90
C LYS A 267 10.35 15.20 11.58
N PHE A 268 10.45 15.98 10.52
CA PHE A 268 10.88 15.47 9.21
C PHE A 268 12.39 15.56 9.01
N ASP A 269 13.12 16.10 10.01
CA ASP A 269 14.57 16.26 9.96
C ASP A 269 15.02 16.92 8.64
N VAL A 270 14.43 18.10 8.34
CA VAL A 270 14.72 18.90 7.15
C VAL A 270 15.41 20.21 7.51
N ASN A 271 16.25 20.72 6.61
CA ASN A 271 17.07 21.90 6.88
C ASN A 271 16.28 23.21 6.91
N GLY A 272 15.11 23.26 6.27
CA GLY A 272 14.25 24.44 6.23
C GLY A 272 12.82 24.07 5.81
N VAL A 273 11.89 24.98 6.12
CA VAL A 273 10.50 24.90 5.69
C VAL A 273 10.05 26.26 5.16
N ARG A 274 9.13 26.25 4.18
CA ARG A 274 8.40 27.46 3.76
C ARG A 274 7.01 27.43 4.38
N MET A 275 6.43 28.58 4.64
CA MET A 275 5.14 28.70 5.30
C MET A 275 4.26 29.72 4.56
N VAL A 276 2.98 29.40 4.41
CA VAL A 276 1.93 30.28 3.89
C VAL A 276 0.86 30.44 4.95
N GLY A 277 0.48 31.67 5.26
CA GLY A 277 -0.52 32.03 6.27
C GLY A 277 0.04 32.92 7.39
N GLU A 278 -0.85 33.29 8.32
CA GLU A 278 -0.51 34.13 9.45
C GLU A 278 0.18 33.32 10.56
N ARG A 279 1.34 33.79 11.07
CA ARG A 279 2.18 33.07 12.06
C ARG A 279 1.41 32.58 13.29
N ASN A 280 0.46 33.41 13.76
CA ASN A 280 -0.32 33.15 14.97
C ASN A 280 -1.63 32.36 14.69
N SER A 281 -1.88 31.94 13.44
CA SER A 281 -3.05 31.11 13.13
C SER A 281 -3.04 29.83 13.95
N LYS A 282 -4.19 29.45 14.50
CA LYS A 282 -4.32 28.20 15.26
C LYS A 282 -4.31 27.01 14.31
N VAL A 283 -3.57 25.98 14.69
CA VAL A 283 -3.47 24.71 13.99
C VAL A 283 -3.87 23.58 14.94
N LYS A 284 -4.88 22.83 14.53
CA LYS A 284 -5.36 21.60 15.20
C LYS A 284 -5.55 20.46 14.22
N LYS A 285 -6.24 20.70 13.11
CA LYS A 285 -6.51 19.71 12.08
C LYS A 285 -5.52 19.86 10.94
N VAL A 286 -4.72 18.84 10.71
CA VAL A 286 -3.58 18.83 9.79
C VAL A 286 -3.85 17.86 8.65
N ALA A 287 -3.70 18.32 7.41
CA ALA A 287 -3.56 17.46 6.25
C ALA A 287 -2.08 17.34 5.89
N VAL A 288 -1.61 16.13 5.54
CA VAL A 288 -0.24 15.86 5.07
C VAL A 288 -0.27 15.00 3.82
N LEU A 289 0.54 15.37 2.83
CA LEU A 289 0.77 14.61 1.61
C LEU A 289 2.22 14.80 1.18
N GLY A 290 2.97 13.71 1.09
CA GLY A 290 4.35 13.70 0.61
C GLY A 290 4.47 14.15 -0.84
N GLY A 291 5.67 14.60 -1.22
CA GLY A 291 5.97 15.06 -2.57
C GLY A 291 5.18 16.29 -3.02
N ASP A 292 4.87 16.36 -4.30
CA ASP A 292 4.11 17.45 -4.94
C ASP A 292 2.59 17.26 -4.75
N GLY A 293 2.04 17.82 -3.71
CA GLY A 293 0.60 17.83 -3.44
C GLY A 293 -0.13 19.09 -3.90
N ASN A 294 0.44 19.91 -4.77
CA ASN A 294 -0.10 21.22 -5.19
C ASN A 294 -1.56 21.18 -5.65
N LYS A 295 -1.96 20.16 -6.38
CA LYS A 295 -3.33 20.03 -6.91
C LYS A 295 -4.39 19.71 -5.84
N TYR A 296 -3.99 19.42 -4.60
CA TYR A 296 -4.90 18.94 -3.56
C TYR A 296 -5.19 19.97 -2.44
N ILE A 297 -4.79 21.24 -2.60
CA ILE A 297 -5.07 22.30 -1.63
C ILE A 297 -6.57 22.47 -1.35
N TYR A 298 -7.41 22.32 -2.37
CA TYR A 298 -8.85 22.41 -2.21
C TYR A 298 -9.43 21.24 -1.41
N GLN A 299 -8.95 20.01 -1.65
CA GLN A 299 -9.36 18.82 -0.89
C GLN A 299 -9.00 18.97 0.60
N ALA A 300 -7.77 19.44 0.89
CA ALA A 300 -7.36 19.73 2.26
C ALA A 300 -8.29 20.75 2.92
N LYS A 301 -8.61 21.84 2.22
CA LYS A 301 -9.53 22.87 2.71
C LYS A 301 -10.95 22.35 2.92
N TRP A 302 -11.51 21.62 1.97
CA TRP A 302 -12.89 21.07 2.06
C TRP A 302 -13.03 20.03 3.18
N LYS A 303 -11.98 19.26 3.46
CA LYS A 303 -11.94 18.37 4.61
C LYS A 303 -11.71 19.10 5.93
N GLY A 304 -11.58 20.44 5.90
CA GLY A 304 -11.49 21.29 7.09
C GLY A 304 -10.10 21.30 7.74
N ALA A 305 -9.03 21.12 6.97
CA ALA A 305 -7.68 21.29 7.48
C ALA A 305 -7.42 22.76 7.84
N ASP A 306 -6.80 23.00 8.99
CA ASP A 306 -6.27 24.30 9.39
C ASP A 306 -4.95 24.58 8.67
N VAL A 307 -4.17 23.52 8.40
CA VAL A 307 -2.91 23.58 7.68
C VAL A 307 -2.73 22.36 6.79
N TYR A 308 -2.09 22.56 5.65
CA TYR A 308 -1.69 21.50 4.71
C TYR A 308 -0.16 21.41 4.64
N VAL A 309 0.39 20.22 4.85
CA VAL A 309 1.83 19.93 4.76
C VAL A 309 2.08 19.20 3.46
N THR A 310 2.85 19.79 2.55
CA THR A 310 3.24 19.18 1.26
C THR A 310 4.50 19.83 0.71
N GLY A 311 5.28 19.08 -0.08
CA GLY A 311 6.49 19.59 -0.72
C GLY A 311 6.24 20.33 -2.03
N ASP A 312 7.30 20.97 -2.54
CA ASP A 312 7.34 21.61 -3.86
C ASP A 312 6.22 22.61 -4.13
N LEU A 313 5.78 23.36 -3.10
CA LEU A 313 4.69 24.30 -3.25
C LEU A 313 4.99 25.37 -4.29
N TYR A 314 4.17 25.44 -5.34
CA TYR A 314 4.30 26.41 -6.42
C TYR A 314 3.85 27.79 -5.98
N PHE A 315 4.54 28.82 -6.50
CA PHE A 315 4.29 30.22 -6.15
C PHE A 315 2.80 30.63 -6.29
N HIS A 316 2.16 30.29 -7.44
CA HIS A 316 0.76 30.63 -7.64
C HIS A 316 -0.21 29.79 -6.78
N VAL A 317 0.13 28.52 -6.55
CA VAL A 317 -0.67 27.67 -5.63
C VAL A 317 -0.59 28.18 -4.20
N ALA A 318 0.54 28.77 -3.79
CA ALA A 318 0.64 29.46 -2.49
C ALA A 318 -0.32 30.66 -2.40
N HIS A 319 -0.49 31.44 -3.47
CA HIS A 319 -1.50 32.51 -3.54
C HIS A 319 -2.91 31.95 -3.48
N ASP A 320 -3.20 30.87 -4.21
CA ASP A 320 -4.52 30.21 -4.16
C ASP A 320 -4.83 29.73 -2.76
N ALA A 321 -3.87 29.13 -2.05
CA ALA A 321 -4.02 28.71 -0.66
C ALA A 321 -4.35 29.89 0.26
N MET A 322 -3.65 31.03 0.10
CA MET A 322 -3.97 32.26 0.84
C MET A 322 -5.41 32.73 0.56
N MET A 323 -5.84 32.76 -0.71
CA MET A 323 -7.16 33.23 -1.11
C MET A 323 -8.28 32.34 -0.54
N ILE A 324 -8.08 31.04 -0.44
CA ILE A 324 -9.07 30.12 0.17
C ILE A 324 -8.95 30.04 1.70
N GLY A 325 -8.00 30.76 2.30
CA GLY A 325 -7.76 30.76 3.74
C GLY A 325 -7.24 29.40 4.28
N LEU A 326 -6.35 28.75 3.54
CA LEU A 326 -5.65 27.52 3.95
C LEU A 326 -4.20 27.86 4.27
N ASN A 327 -3.76 27.57 5.48
CA ASN A 327 -2.33 27.63 5.80
C ASN A 327 -1.61 26.46 5.15
N VAL A 328 -0.34 26.66 4.74
CA VAL A 328 0.49 25.60 4.17
C VAL A 328 1.88 25.63 4.80
N VAL A 329 2.44 24.46 5.08
CA VAL A 329 3.84 24.27 5.45
C VAL A 329 4.48 23.36 4.40
N ASP A 330 5.55 23.84 3.79
CA ASP A 330 6.29 23.12 2.76
C ASP A 330 7.68 22.72 3.29
N PRO A 331 7.88 21.45 3.67
CA PRO A 331 9.17 20.93 4.12
C PRO A 331 10.10 20.52 2.97
N GLY A 332 9.68 20.72 1.73
CA GLY A 332 10.34 20.19 0.53
C GLY A 332 10.01 18.72 0.26
N HIS A 333 10.24 18.30 -0.99
CA HIS A 333 9.98 16.94 -1.47
C HIS A 333 10.74 15.87 -0.67
N TYR A 334 11.98 16.22 -0.27
CA TYR A 334 12.87 15.32 0.46
C TYR A 334 12.35 14.86 1.83
N ALA A 335 11.27 15.44 2.35
CA ALA A 335 10.60 14.94 3.56
C ALA A 335 10.16 13.46 3.41
N GLU A 336 9.93 12.98 2.19
CA GLU A 336 9.63 11.59 1.89
C GLU A 336 10.76 10.61 2.22
N LYS A 337 11.98 11.08 2.51
CA LYS A 337 13.09 10.23 2.97
C LYS A 337 12.73 9.33 4.15
N ILE A 338 11.70 9.69 4.92
CA ILE A 338 11.18 8.89 6.03
C ILE A 338 10.79 7.48 5.61
N MET A 339 10.36 7.30 4.34
CA MET A 339 9.96 6.00 3.80
C MET A 339 11.11 4.99 3.78
N ARG A 340 12.36 5.44 3.63
CA ARG A 340 13.52 4.53 3.55
C ARG A 340 13.58 3.61 4.76
N LYS A 341 13.53 4.19 5.95
CA LYS A 341 13.58 3.44 7.21
C LYS A 341 12.28 2.68 7.46
N GLY A 342 11.13 3.33 7.37
CA GLY A 342 9.83 2.71 7.65
C GLY A 342 9.55 1.50 6.73
N THR A 343 9.82 1.63 5.42
CA THR A 343 9.65 0.52 4.49
C THR A 343 10.66 -0.61 4.74
N ALA A 344 11.92 -0.29 5.04
CA ALA A 344 12.93 -1.30 5.34
C ALA A 344 12.57 -2.09 6.61
N GLU A 345 12.12 -1.44 7.67
CA GLU A 345 11.67 -2.07 8.92
C GLU A 345 10.44 -2.96 8.69
N LYS A 346 9.44 -2.46 7.97
CA LYS A 346 8.22 -3.21 7.64
C LYS A 346 8.55 -4.47 6.85
N LEU A 347 9.35 -4.34 5.79
CA LEU A 347 9.71 -5.47 4.94
C LEU A 347 10.61 -6.47 5.67
N THR A 348 11.49 -6.00 6.58
CA THR A 348 12.30 -6.87 7.44
C THR A 348 11.43 -7.72 8.37
N ALA A 349 10.42 -7.13 9.00
CA ALA A 349 9.48 -7.86 9.84
C ALA A 349 8.72 -8.94 9.04
N MET A 350 8.18 -8.58 7.88
CA MET A 350 7.47 -9.51 7.00
C MET A 350 8.37 -10.65 6.48
N ALA A 351 9.63 -10.36 6.15
CA ALA A 351 10.59 -11.36 5.73
C ALA A 351 10.96 -12.33 6.87
N GLY A 352 11.04 -11.82 8.10
CA GLY A 352 11.27 -12.60 9.31
C GLY A 352 10.14 -13.61 9.57
N GLU A 353 8.87 -13.20 9.41
CA GLU A 353 7.70 -14.10 9.52
C GLU A 353 7.73 -15.26 8.51
N LYS A 354 8.34 -15.04 7.35
CA LYS A 354 8.53 -16.06 6.31
C LYS A 354 9.82 -16.87 6.46
N ASN A 355 10.67 -16.56 7.46
CA ASN A 355 12.00 -17.14 7.66
C ASN A 355 12.90 -16.97 6.44
N TYR A 356 12.84 -15.85 5.74
CA TYR A 356 13.70 -15.53 4.61
C TYR A 356 15.10 -15.13 5.07
N ASP A 357 16.12 -15.68 4.41
CA ASP A 357 17.53 -15.35 4.64
C ASP A 357 17.93 -14.16 3.78
N VAL A 358 17.51 -12.97 4.19
CA VAL A 358 17.74 -11.72 3.48
C VAL A 358 18.00 -10.58 4.46
N ARG A 359 18.94 -9.72 4.13
CA ARG A 359 19.21 -8.46 4.85
C ARG A 359 18.51 -7.34 4.11
N ILE A 360 17.66 -6.58 4.80
CA ILE A 360 16.94 -5.44 4.26
C ILE A 360 17.30 -4.20 5.07
N PHE A 361 17.69 -3.12 4.40
CA PHE A 361 18.14 -1.91 5.08
C PHE A 361 17.85 -0.64 4.26
N ALA A 362 17.80 0.49 4.95
CA ALA A 362 17.65 1.81 4.35
C ALA A 362 18.98 2.31 3.77
N SER A 363 18.96 2.98 2.62
CA SER A 363 20.09 3.74 2.10
C SER A 363 20.45 4.88 3.05
N GLU A 364 21.76 5.09 3.25
CA GLU A 364 22.33 6.19 4.04
C GLU A 364 22.66 7.41 3.18
N THR A 365 22.67 7.24 1.85
CA THR A 365 22.99 8.33 0.91
C THR A 365 21.96 9.46 1.03
N ASP A 366 22.44 10.68 1.24
CA ASP A 366 21.64 11.90 1.16
C ASP A 366 21.47 12.29 -0.31
N THR A 367 20.23 12.31 -0.77
CA THR A 367 19.88 12.65 -2.16
C THR A 367 19.21 14.02 -2.26
N ASN A 368 19.17 14.82 -1.17
CA ASN A 368 18.61 16.16 -1.21
C ASN A 368 19.44 17.07 -2.15
N PRO A 369 18.83 17.62 -3.22
CA PRO A 369 19.55 18.51 -4.14
C PRO A 369 19.71 19.93 -3.58
N PHE A 370 19.03 20.29 -2.49
CA PHE A 370 18.96 21.65 -1.98
C PHE A 370 19.85 21.86 -0.77
N THR A 371 20.56 23.00 -0.75
CA THR A 371 21.30 23.49 0.41
C THR A 371 20.61 24.77 0.91
N PHE A 372 20.38 24.85 2.21
CA PHE A 372 19.81 26.04 2.87
C PHE A 372 20.94 26.89 3.45
N LEU A 373 20.93 28.19 3.16
CA LEU A 373 21.93 29.17 3.60
C LEU A 373 21.43 29.97 4.81
#